data_498b39921c1afebf8b3ad92ba9548212
#
_entry.id   498b39921c1afebf8b3ad92ba9548212
#
_cell.length_a   1.000
_cell.length_b   1.000
_cell.length_c   1.000
_cell.angle_alpha   90.00
_cell.angle_beta   90.00
_cell.angle_gamma   90.00
#
_symmetry.space_group_name_H-M   'P 1'
#
loop_
_entity.id
_entity.type
_entity.pdbx_description
1 polymer ?
#
loop_
_entity_poly.entity_id
_entity_poly.type
_entity_poly.pdbx_seq_one_letter_code
_entity_poly.pdbx_strand_id
1 'polypeptide(L)'
;MLDKQDKRRAFQEADQSFKQVQETMYEIVKDGPEYGSQLKHVKQEMDEAYQQIQSALQVASEHQREQLQRYQEDLQSMIEDVEQS
;
A
#
# COMPACT_ATOMS: atom_id res chain seq x y z
N MET A 1 13.77 17.86 12.16
CA MET A 1 14.65 17.70 10.99
C MET A 1 14.83 16.23 10.67
N LEU A 2 14.53 15.87 9.44
CA LEU A 2 14.59 14.48 9.00
C LEU A 2 15.96 14.14 8.44
N ASP A 3 16.56 13.07 8.91
CA ASP A 3 17.86 12.62 8.43
C ASP A 3 17.69 11.47 7.41
N LYS A 4 18.82 10.90 6.98
CA LYS A 4 18.79 9.82 5.99
C LYS A 4 18.10 8.57 6.51
N GLN A 5 18.16 8.31 7.81
CA GLN A 5 17.50 7.15 8.40
C GLN A 5 16.00 7.29 8.37
N ASP A 6 15.48 8.49 8.59
CA ASP A 6 14.05 8.74 8.55
C ASP A 6 13.49 8.52 7.15
N LYS A 7 14.21 8.97 6.13
CA LYS A 7 13.82 8.75 4.73
C LYS A 7 13.80 7.27 4.38
N ARG A 8 14.84 6.54 4.80
CA ARG A 8 14.93 5.11 4.54
C ARG A 8 13.83 4.35 5.26
N ARG A 9 13.59 4.70 6.52
CA ARG A 9 12.55 4.05 7.31
C ARG A 9 11.18 4.28 6.70
N ALA A 10 10.88 5.52 6.33
CA ALA A 10 9.60 5.85 5.73
C ALA A 10 9.39 5.07 4.44
N PHE A 11 10.42 4.98 3.60
CA PHE A 11 10.34 4.22 2.36
C PHE A 11 10.12 2.72 2.64
N GLN A 12 10.86 2.16 3.61
CA GLN A 12 10.73 0.74 3.94
C GLN A 12 9.35 0.42 4.48
N GLU A 13 8.79 1.28 5.30
CA GLU A 13 7.44 1.08 5.83
C GLU A 13 6.40 1.11 4.72
N ALA A 14 6.54 2.05 3.79
CA ALA A 14 5.65 2.13 2.63
C ALA A 14 5.78 0.89 1.75
N ASP A 15 7.01 0.45 1.49
CA ASP A 15 7.29 -0.73 0.69
C ASP A 15 6.67 -1.98 1.32
N GLN A 16 6.85 -2.15 2.63
CA GLN A 16 6.29 -3.28 3.35
C GLN A 16 4.77 -3.27 3.35
N SER A 17 4.17 -2.09 3.58
CA SER A 17 2.72 -1.96 3.57
C SER A 17 2.15 -2.31 2.19
N PHE A 18 2.81 -1.86 1.14
CA PHE A 18 2.39 -2.15 -0.23
C PHE A 18 2.46 -3.65 -0.52
N LYS A 19 3.56 -4.30 -0.14
CA LYS A 19 3.72 -5.74 -0.33
C LYS A 19 2.70 -6.53 0.47
N GLN A 20 2.38 -6.06 1.66
CA GLN A 20 1.36 -6.68 2.51
C GLN A 20 0.00 -6.67 1.80
N VAL A 21 -0.35 -5.55 1.18
CA VAL A 21 -1.59 -5.46 0.41
C VAL A 21 -1.58 -6.48 -0.73
N GLN A 22 -0.47 -6.59 -1.45
CA GLN A 22 -0.36 -7.54 -2.56
C GLN A 22 -0.56 -8.98 -2.07
N GLU A 23 0.05 -9.35 -0.95
CA GLU A 23 -0.10 -10.68 -0.38
C GLU A 23 -1.54 -10.96 0.03
N THR A 24 -2.17 -10.00 0.70
CA THR A 24 -3.55 -10.15 1.13
C THR A 24 -4.49 -10.29 -0.07
N MET A 25 -4.24 -9.54 -1.14
CA MET A 25 -5.03 -9.67 -2.36
C MET A 25 -4.95 -11.07 -2.95
N TYR A 26 -3.77 -11.68 -2.92
CA TYR A 26 -3.57 -13.04 -3.41
C TYR A 26 -4.32 -14.07 -2.58
N GLU A 27 -4.51 -13.80 -1.30
CA GLU A 27 -5.15 -14.74 -0.39
C GLU A 27 -6.68 -14.67 -0.44
N ILE A 28 -7.24 -13.66 -1.08
CA ILE A 28 -8.69 -13.50 -1.16
C ILE A 28 -9.28 -14.56 -2.09
N VAL A 29 -10.27 -15.29 -1.58
CA VAL A 29 -11.01 -16.28 -2.34
C VAL A 29 -12.41 -15.73 -2.58
N LYS A 30 -12.71 -15.37 -3.83
CA LYS A 30 -13.95 -14.66 -4.20
C LYS A 30 -15.21 -15.41 -3.82
N ASP A 31 -15.20 -16.73 -3.91
CA ASP A 31 -16.37 -17.54 -3.61
C ASP A 31 -16.32 -18.17 -2.23
N GLY A 32 -15.35 -17.76 -1.41
CA GLY A 32 -15.19 -18.30 -0.06
C GLY A 32 -16.16 -17.69 0.93
N PRO A 33 -16.44 -18.41 2.03
CA PRO A 33 -17.38 -17.92 3.04
C PRO A 33 -16.89 -16.69 3.79
N GLU A 34 -15.59 -16.41 3.75
CA GLU A 34 -15.01 -15.28 4.45
C GLU A 34 -14.70 -14.10 3.53
N TYR A 35 -15.24 -14.11 2.32
CA TYR A 35 -14.93 -13.10 1.30
C TYR A 35 -15.19 -11.67 1.80
N GLY A 36 -16.34 -11.46 2.44
CA GLY A 36 -16.69 -10.14 2.97
C GLY A 36 -15.70 -9.63 4.01
N SER A 37 -15.29 -10.50 4.93
CA SER A 37 -14.30 -10.17 5.95
C SER A 37 -12.93 -9.89 5.31
N GLN A 38 -12.56 -10.69 4.32
CA GLN A 38 -11.29 -10.52 3.62
C GLN A 38 -11.25 -9.18 2.87
N LEU A 39 -12.35 -8.81 2.22
CA LEU A 39 -12.43 -7.52 1.54
C LEU A 39 -12.28 -6.36 2.51
N LYS A 40 -12.96 -6.44 3.65
CA LYS A 40 -12.86 -5.39 4.67
C LYS A 40 -11.43 -5.25 5.15
N HIS A 41 -10.78 -6.37 5.39
CA HIS A 41 -9.39 -6.39 5.88
C HIS A 41 -8.44 -5.77 4.86
N VAL A 42 -8.56 -6.16 3.58
CA VAL A 42 -7.68 -5.63 2.55
C VAL A 42 -7.91 -4.14 2.33
N LYS A 43 -9.15 -3.67 2.46
CA LYS A 43 -9.43 -2.24 2.34
C LYS A 43 -8.74 -1.44 3.44
N GLN A 44 -8.72 -1.98 4.65
CA GLN A 44 -8.01 -1.34 5.77
C GLN A 44 -6.51 -1.29 5.50
N GLU A 45 -5.94 -2.38 4.98
CA GLU A 45 -4.53 -2.43 4.64
C GLU A 45 -4.20 -1.47 3.50
N MET A 46 -5.09 -1.33 2.53
CA MET A 46 -4.93 -0.36 1.44
C MET A 46 -4.88 1.07 1.96
N ASP A 47 -5.77 1.41 2.89
CA ASP A 47 -5.77 2.74 3.50
C ASP A 47 -4.47 3.01 4.24
N GLU A 48 -3.99 2.04 5.01
CA GLU A 48 -2.72 2.17 5.72
C GLU A 48 -1.55 2.34 4.75
N ALA A 49 -1.52 1.51 3.70
CA ALA A 49 -0.47 1.60 2.70
C ALA A 49 -0.47 2.96 2.00
N TYR A 50 -1.66 3.46 1.69
CA TYR A 50 -1.78 4.76 1.04
C TYR A 50 -1.22 5.86 1.94
N GLN A 51 -1.56 5.84 3.23
CA GLN A 51 -1.05 6.81 4.18
C GLN A 51 0.47 6.73 4.33
N GLN A 52 1.00 5.50 4.40
CA GLN A 52 2.45 5.29 4.48
C GLN A 52 3.16 5.84 3.25
N ILE A 53 2.59 5.60 2.07
CA ILE A 53 3.16 6.10 0.82
C ILE A 53 3.13 7.63 0.80
N GLN A 54 2.02 8.24 1.21
CA GLN A 54 1.91 9.69 1.28
C GLN A 54 2.95 10.30 2.22
N SER A 55 3.11 9.70 3.39
CA SER A 55 4.10 10.17 4.36
C SER A 55 5.52 10.04 3.82
N ALA A 56 5.82 8.92 3.16
CA ALA A 56 7.14 8.69 2.60
C ALA A 56 7.44 9.66 1.47
N LEU A 57 6.44 10.02 0.66
CA LEU A 57 6.63 10.96 -0.43
C LEU A 57 7.07 12.33 0.04
N GLN A 58 6.66 12.74 1.24
CA GLN A 58 7.01 14.04 1.79
C GLN A 58 8.51 14.17 2.08
N VAL A 59 9.17 13.06 2.35
CA VAL A 59 10.59 13.06 2.72
C VAL A 59 11.47 12.32 1.72
N ALA A 60 10.89 11.83 0.63
CA ALA A 60 11.59 10.96 -0.32
C ALA A 60 12.60 11.71 -1.17
N SER A 61 13.69 11.03 -1.52
CA SER A 61 14.59 11.48 -2.56
C SER A 61 13.91 11.33 -3.93
N GLU A 62 14.50 11.90 -4.97
CA GLU A 62 13.94 11.78 -6.32
C GLU A 62 13.74 10.32 -6.72
N HIS A 63 14.75 9.50 -6.48
CA HIS A 63 14.70 8.09 -6.85
C HIS A 63 13.60 7.36 -6.08
N GLN A 64 13.52 7.60 -4.78
CA GLN A 64 12.48 7.00 -3.96
C GLN A 64 11.09 7.48 -4.36
N ARG A 65 10.98 8.75 -4.72
CA ARG A 65 9.70 9.34 -5.13
C ARG A 65 9.13 8.65 -6.35
N GLU A 66 9.97 8.37 -7.34
CA GLU A 66 9.53 7.66 -8.54
C GLU A 66 8.95 6.30 -8.20
N GLN A 67 9.61 5.57 -7.34
CA GLN A 67 9.16 4.25 -6.93
C GLN A 67 7.87 4.32 -6.10
N LEU A 68 7.79 5.29 -5.19
CA LEU A 68 6.60 5.48 -4.37
C LEU A 68 5.40 5.89 -5.21
N GLN A 69 5.60 6.71 -6.23
CA GLN A 69 4.53 7.08 -7.14
C GLN A 69 4.00 5.87 -7.90
N ARG A 70 4.89 4.97 -8.29
CA ARG A 70 4.47 3.73 -8.94
C ARG A 70 3.64 2.86 -7.99
N TYR A 71 4.07 2.75 -6.74
CA TYR A 71 3.28 2.03 -5.73
C TYR A 71 1.91 2.66 -5.57
N GLN A 72 1.85 3.98 -5.56
CA GLN A 72 0.59 4.71 -5.41
C GLN A 72 -0.36 4.42 -6.57
N GLU A 73 0.16 4.40 -7.79
CA GLU A 73 -0.63 4.09 -8.98
C GLU A 73 -1.16 2.65 -8.94
N ASP A 74 -0.28 1.71 -8.58
CA ASP A 74 -0.66 0.31 -8.47
C ASP A 74 -1.70 0.11 -7.38
N LEU A 75 -1.52 0.78 -6.25
CA LEU A 75 -2.46 0.71 -5.14
C LEU A 75 -3.82 1.28 -5.53
N GLN A 76 -3.83 2.38 -6.27
CA GLN A 76 -5.07 2.98 -6.75
C GLN A 76 -5.83 2.01 -7.66
N SER A 77 -5.12 1.29 -8.54
CA SER A 77 -5.73 0.27 -9.38
C SER A 77 -6.34 -0.86 -8.56
N MET A 78 -5.62 -1.29 -7.51
CA MET A 78 -6.13 -2.34 -6.62
C MET A 78 -7.38 -1.88 -5.88
N ILE A 79 -7.41 -0.64 -5.42
CA ILE A 79 -8.57 -0.06 -4.73
C ILE A 79 -9.78 -0.06 -5.67
N GLU A 80 -9.58 0.37 -6.91
CA GLU A 80 -10.64 0.39 -7.90
C GLU A 80 -11.18 -1.02 -8.17
N ASP A 81 -10.30 -2.00 -8.30
CA ASP A 81 -10.69 -3.38 -8.53
C ASP A 81 -11.55 -3.91 -7.37
N VAL A 82 -11.15 -3.61 -6.15
CA VAL A 82 -11.88 -4.06 -4.95
C VAL A 82 -13.24 -3.38 -4.87
N GLU A 83 -13.31 -2.09 -5.20
CA GLU A 83 -14.57 -1.35 -5.14
C GLU A 83 -15.57 -1.81 -6.19
N GLN A 84 -15.08 -2.31 -7.32
CA GLN A 84 -15.93 -2.83 -8.38
C GLN A 84 -16.38 -4.28 -8.14
N SER A 85 -15.80 -4.94 -7.18
CA SER A 85 -16.21 -6.29 -6.82
C SER A 85 -17.47 -6.24 -5.96
#